data_a67c1230dd18a47ba5f96e57a6d5ee48
#
_entry.id   a67c1230dd18a47ba5f96e57a6d5ee48
#
_cell.length_a   1.000
_cell.length_b   1.000
_cell.length_c   1.000
_cell.angle_alpha   90.00
_cell.angle_beta   90.00
_cell.angle_gamma   90.00
#
_symmetry.space_group_name_H-M   'P 1'
#
loop_
_entity.id
_entity.type
_entity.pdbx_description
1 polymer ?
#
loop_
_entity_poly.entity_id
_entity_poly.type
_entity_poly.pdbx_seq_one_letter_code
_entity_poly.pdbx_strand_id
1 'polypeptide(L)'
;NVFLKKKILVYGLGKSGLSTLRFLKNKSHIFLFDDWQSKVKNSNIRKRLLNYKKVLNSKFDRIIISPGIDINRCKLSKYLKKNYDKIHSDLDVFYSFFKNDCITITGTNGKSTTCQILYKVLLSQKFDVKLVGNIGNPILSVKNVKKKTIFIIEASSYQLEYSKIFRSKYGAILNISPDHIERHKTLNKYVKAKFKLLKNQFKDHLAFVKKDDLLISKELKLIK
;
A
#
# COMPACT_ATOMS: atom_id res chain seq x y z
N ASN A 1 -6.01 16.83 4.71
CA ASN A 1 -6.01 15.45 4.21
C ASN A 1 -6.21 15.45 2.69
N VAL A 2 -5.27 14.88 1.95
CA VAL A 2 -5.20 14.95 0.48
C VAL A 2 -6.25 14.09 -0.24
N PHE A 3 -7.00 13.28 0.48
CA PHE A 3 -8.06 12.42 -0.05
C PHE A 3 -9.49 12.88 0.29
N LEU A 4 -9.67 13.83 1.23
CA LEU A 4 -11.00 14.31 1.61
C LEU A 4 -11.65 15.13 0.50
N LYS A 5 -12.96 14.89 0.27
CA LYS A 5 -13.81 15.63 -0.70
C LYS A 5 -13.22 15.62 -2.13
N LYS A 6 -12.47 14.58 -2.50
CA LYS A 6 -11.83 14.42 -3.81
C LYS A 6 -12.61 13.46 -4.71
N LYS A 7 -12.46 13.63 -6.02
CA LYS A 7 -12.89 12.66 -7.03
C LYS A 7 -11.81 11.58 -7.13
N ILE A 8 -12.10 10.38 -6.61
CA ILE A 8 -11.13 9.30 -6.48
C ILE A 8 -11.54 8.11 -7.33
N LEU A 9 -10.66 7.67 -8.22
CA LEU A 9 -10.81 6.39 -8.89
C LEU A 9 -10.19 5.29 -8.02
N VAL A 10 -10.96 4.28 -7.65
CA VAL A 10 -10.44 3.04 -7.05
C VAL A 10 -10.36 1.99 -8.16
N TYR A 11 -9.16 1.57 -8.48
CA TYR A 11 -8.88 0.60 -9.53
C TYR A 11 -8.40 -0.73 -8.97
N GLY A 12 -9.12 -1.79 -9.32
CA GLY A 12 -8.97 -3.14 -8.78
C GLY A 12 -9.80 -3.33 -7.50
N LEU A 13 -10.79 -4.24 -7.56
CA LEU A 13 -11.77 -4.46 -6.50
C LEU A 13 -11.56 -5.79 -5.77
N GLY A 14 -10.30 -6.19 -5.57
CA GLY A 14 -9.92 -7.21 -4.61
C GLY A 14 -10.08 -6.74 -3.16
N LYS A 15 -9.54 -7.49 -2.20
CA LYS A 15 -9.67 -7.19 -0.74
C LYS A 15 -9.26 -5.74 -0.42
N SER A 16 -8.12 -5.27 -0.93
CA SER A 16 -7.60 -3.93 -0.70
C SER A 16 -8.50 -2.84 -1.31
N GLY A 17 -8.90 -2.99 -2.58
CA GLY A 17 -9.78 -2.01 -3.23
C GLY A 17 -11.16 -1.92 -2.61
N LEU A 18 -11.75 -3.05 -2.19
CA LEU A 18 -13.03 -3.06 -1.47
C LEU A 18 -12.92 -2.42 -0.09
N SER A 19 -11.81 -2.60 0.61
CA SER A 19 -11.58 -1.92 1.90
C SER A 19 -11.42 -0.42 1.70
N THR A 20 -10.72 0.00 0.66
CA THR A 20 -10.57 1.41 0.26
C THR A 20 -11.93 2.05 -0.06
N LEU A 21 -12.76 1.36 -0.85
CA LEU A 21 -14.13 1.83 -1.14
C LEU A 21 -14.94 2.03 0.14
N ARG A 22 -14.97 1.02 1.03
CA ARG A 22 -15.73 1.10 2.30
C ARG A 22 -15.24 2.23 3.19
N PHE A 23 -13.93 2.44 3.25
CA PHE A 23 -13.31 3.46 4.09
C PHE A 23 -13.59 4.87 3.58
N LEU A 24 -13.54 5.08 2.25
CA LEU A 24 -13.65 6.40 1.65
C LEU A 24 -15.07 6.81 1.21
N LYS A 25 -16.04 5.88 1.16
CA LYS A 25 -17.38 6.10 0.58
C LYS A 25 -18.13 7.33 1.10
N ASN A 26 -17.93 7.68 2.38
CA ASN A 26 -18.58 8.83 3.04
C ASN A 26 -17.60 10.02 3.21
N LYS A 27 -16.42 9.96 2.63
CA LYS A 27 -15.35 10.96 2.77
C LYS A 27 -15.00 11.64 1.46
N SER A 28 -15.36 11.00 0.32
CA SER A 28 -14.97 11.44 -1.02
C SER A 28 -15.90 10.89 -2.08
N HIS A 29 -15.83 11.44 -3.29
CA HIS A 29 -16.59 10.98 -4.45
C HIS A 29 -15.86 9.81 -5.11
N ILE A 30 -16.33 8.57 -4.88
CA ILE A 30 -15.64 7.36 -5.31
C ILE A 30 -16.20 6.83 -6.62
N PHE A 31 -15.30 6.63 -7.56
CA PHE A 31 -15.50 5.98 -8.84
C PHE A 31 -14.76 4.65 -8.85
N LEU A 32 -15.32 3.65 -9.52
CA LEU A 32 -14.84 2.28 -9.47
C LEU A 32 -14.48 1.78 -10.86
N PHE A 33 -13.36 1.10 -10.98
CA PHE A 33 -12.98 0.38 -12.20
C PHE A 33 -12.25 -0.92 -11.85
N ASP A 34 -12.51 -1.94 -12.65
CA ASP A 34 -11.82 -3.24 -12.57
C ASP A 34 -11.68 -3.84 -13.97
N ASP A 35 -10.55 -4.45 -14.27
CA ASP A 35 -10.31 -5.10 -15.56
C ASP A 35 -11.23 -6.32 -15.77
N TRP A 36 -11.58 -6.98 -14.67
CA TRP A 36 -12.37 -8.19 -14.63
C TRP A 36 -13.75 -7.93 -14.00
N GLN A 37 -14.53 -7.05 -14.62
CA GLN A 37 -15.83 -6.60 -14.09
C GLN A 37 -16.77 -7.77 -13.78
N SER A 38 -16.76 -8.84 -14.59
CA SER A 38 -17.56 -10.05 -14.37
C SER A 38 -17.17 -10.81 -13.10
N LYS A 39 -15.91 -10.70 -12.64
CA LYS A 39 -15.42 -11.33 -11.39
C LYS A 39 -15.79 -10.56 -10.12
N VAL A 40 -16.35 -9.36 -10.24
CA VAL A 40 -16.82 -8.60 -9.08
C VAL A 40 -18.10 -9.25 -8.54
N LYS A 41 -17.97 -9.99 -7.43
CA LYS A 41 -19.07 -10.82 -6.86
C LYS A 41 -20.29 -10.02 -6.44
N ASN A 42 -20.09 -8.82 -5.88
CA ASN A 42 -21.19 -7.97 -5.40
C ASN A 42 -21.86 -7.25 -6.57
N SER A 43 -23.12 -7.63 -6.87
CA SER A 43 -23.90 -7.07 -7.98
C SER A 43 -24.11 -5.55 -7.88
N ASN A 44 -24.33 -5.02 -6.68
CA ASN A 44 -24.52 -3.59 -6.46
C ASN A 44 -23.23 -2.80 -6.74
N ILE A 45 -22.07 -3.35 -6.38
CA ILE A 45 -20.77 -2.75 -6.71
C ILE A 45 -20.53 -2.85 -8.21
N ARG A 46 -20.82 -4.00 -8.83
CA ARG A 46 -20.65 -4.23 -10.27
C ARG A 46 -21.45 -3.23 -11.12
N LYS A 47 -22.70 -2.93 -10.75
CA LYS A 47 -23.53 -1.91 -11.43
C LYS A 47 -22.93 -0.50 -11.35
N ARG A 48 -22.06 -0.22 -10.40
CA ARG A 48 -21.41 1.09 -10.20
C ARG A 48 -20.07 1.24 -10.92
N LEU A 49 -19.58 0.17 -11.57
CA LEU A 49 -18.32 0.21 -12.30
C LEU A 49 -18.42 1.14 -13.50
N LEU A 50 -17.43 1.97 -13.66
CA LEU A 50 -17.27 2.74 -14.88
C LEU A 50 -16.81 1.82 -16.02
N ASN A 51 -17.28 2.08 -17.22
CA ASN A 51 -16.68 1.48 -18.40
C ASN A 51 -15.38 2.21 -18.79
N TYR A 52 -14.60 1.59 -19.67
CA TYR A 52 -13.31 2.11 -20.12
C TYR A 52 -13.40 3.55 -20.68
N LYS A 53 -14.35 3.81 -21.59
CA LYS A 53 -14.55 5.14 -22.20
C LYS A 53 -14.86 6.22 -21.14
N LYS A 54 -15.73 5.91 -20.18
CA LYS A 54 -16.06 6.85 -19.09
C LYS A 54 -14.83 7.18 -18.23
N VAL A 55 -13.95 6.20 -17.94
CA VAL A 55 -12.71 6.49 -17.20
C VAL A 55 -11.81 7.43 -17.97
N LEU A 56 -11.61 7.19 -19.28
CA LEU A 56 -10.73 8.02 -20.11
C LEU A 56 -11.21 9.48 -20.20
N ASN A 57 -12.53 9.68 -20.25
CA ASN A 57 -13.17 11.01 -20.36
C ASN A 57 -13.35 11.69 -18.99
N SER A 58 -12.99 11.05 -17.89
CA SER A 58 -13.14 11.61 -16.55
C SER A 58 -11.83 12.15 -16.03
N LYS A 59 -11.91 13.26 -15.28
CA LYS A 59 -10.77 13.80 -14.51
C LYS A 59 -10.92 13.38 -13.05
N PHE A 60 -9.91 12.67 -12.52
CA PHE A 60 -9.83 12.31 -11.11
C PHE A 60 -8.73 13.10 -10.44
N ASP A 61 -8.95 13.46 -9.18
CA ASP A 61 -7.94 14.13 -8.34
C ASP A 61 -6.91 13.13 -7.83
N ARG A 62 -7.34 11.90 -7.52
CA ARG A 62 -6.50 10.80 -7.03
C ARG A 62 -6.94 9.48 -7.65
N ILE A 63 -5.99 8.56 -7.76
CA ILE A 63 -6.23 7.20 -8.27
C ILE A 63 -5.62 6.24 -7.26
N ILE A 64 -6.45 5.42 -6.62
CA ILE A 64 -5.98 4.39 -5.69
C ILE A 64 -5.96 3.07 -6.44
N ILE A 65 -4.78 2.48 -6.60
CA ILE A 65 -4.66 1.18 -7.25
C ILE A 65 -4.42 0.06 -6.24
N SER A 66 -5.16 -1.04 -6.44
CA SER A 66 -4.92 -2.27 -5.67
C SER A 66 -3.55 -2.85 -6.01
N PRO A 67 -2.86 -3.51 -5.04
CA PRO A 67 -1.50 -4.05 -5.24
C PRO A 67 -1.38 -4.99 -6.44
N GLY A 68 -2.44 -5.74 -6.76
CA GLY A 68 -2.46 -6.66 -7.90
C GLY A 68 -2.50 -6.00 -9.29
N ILE A 69 -2.72 -4.68 -9.37
CA ILE A 69 -2.75 -3.97 -10.66
C ILE A 69 -1.35 -3.64 -11.13
N ASP A 70 -0.96 -4.17 -12.28
CA ASP A 70 0.26 -3.77 -12.98
C ASP A 70 -0.05 -2.66 -13.98
N ILE A 71 0.41 -1.44 -13.70
CA ILE A 71 0.18 -0.28 -14.58
C ILE A 71 0.76 -0.46 -16.00
N ASN A 72 1.69 -1.41 -16.18
CA ASN A 72 2.28 -1.66 -17.50
C ASN A 72 1.43 -2.64 -18.35
N ARG A 73 0.55 -3.44 -17.71
CA ARG A 73 -0.19 -4.53 -18.36
C ARG A 73 -1.71 -4.41 -18.26
N CYS A 74 -2.22 -3.47 -17.44
CA CYS A 74 -3.65 -3.29 -17.22
C CYS A 74 -4.34 -2.53 -18.37
N LYS A 75 -5.67 -2.63 -18.45
CA LYS A 75 -6.47 -1.94 -19.50
C LYS A 75 -6.26 -0.42 -19.50
N LEU A 76 -6.06 0.20 -18.36
CA LEU A 76 -5.83 1.64 -18.22
C LEU A 76 -4.36 2.06 -18.30
N SER A 77 -3.44 1.21 -18.79
CA SER A 77 -1.99 1.45 -18.75
C SER A 77 -1.59 2.85 -19.25
N LYS A 78 -2.03 3.24 -20.46
CA LYS A 78 -1.73 4.57 -21.04
C LYS A 78 -2.25 5.71 -20.17
N TYR A 79 -3.49 5.58 -19.69
CA TYR A 79 -4.13 6.58 -18.81
C TYR A 79 -3.39 6.72 -17.47
N LEU A 80 -3.02 5.60 -16.83
CA LEU A 80 -2.30 5.62 -15.55
C LEU A 80 -0.90 6.21 -15.70
N LYS A 81 -0.17 5.89 -16.76
CA LYS A 81 1.16 6.48 -17.02
C LYS A 81 1.10 8.00 -17.17
N LYS A 82 0.08 8.53 -17.87
CA LYS A 82 -0.14 9.98 -18.03
C LYS A 82 -0.52 10.66 -16.71
N ASN A 83 -1.17 9.94 -15.78
CA ASN A 83 -1.64 10.46 -14.50
C ASN A 83 -0.85 9.83 -13.32
N TYR A 84 0.42 9.50 -13.51
CA TYR A 84 1.21 8.78 -12.52
C TYR A 84 1.37 9.57 -11.21
N ASP A 85 1.41 10.89 -11.29
CA ASP A 85 1.45 11.82 -10.15
C ASP A 85 0.25 11.65 -9.20
N LYS A 86 -0.91 11.24 -9.72
CA LYS A 86 -2.17 11.05 -8.97
C LYS A 86 -2.33 9.64 -8.38
N ILE A 87 -1.43 8.71 -8.74
CA ILE A 87 -1.51 7.32 -8.29
C ILE A 87 -1.00 7.19 -6.86
N HIS A 88 -1.76 6.45 -6.05
CA HIS A 88 -1.48 6.15 -4.65
C HIS A 88 -1.82 4.69 -4.31
N SER A 89 -1.24 4.17 -3.25
CA SER A 89 -1.61 2.89 -2.65
C SER A 89 -2.57 3.09 -1.46
N ASP A 90 -3.11 2.01 -0.94
CA ASP A 90 -3.90 1.97 0.30
C ASP A 90 -3.09 2.43 1.53
N LEU A 91 -1.76 2.26 1.52
CA LEU A 91 -0.84 2.77 2.54
C LEU A 91 -0.88 4.31 2.62
N ASP A 92 -0.94 4.99 1.48
CA ASP A 92 -1.03 6.45 1.43
C ASP A 92 -2.35 6.95 1.99
N VAL A 93 -3.46 6.26 1.65
CA VAL A 93 -4.77 6.58 2.21
C VAL A 93 -4.73 6.40 3.72
N PHE A 94 -4.24 5.25 4.21
CA PHE A 94 -4.10 4.99 5.64
C PHE A 94 -3.33 6.10 6.35
N TYR A 95 -2.12 6.41 5.90
CA TYR A 95 -1.26 7.42 6.51
C TYR A 95 -1.90 8.82 6.55
N SER A 96 -2.74 9.13 5.56
CA SER A 96 -3.43 10.40 5.48
C SER A 96 -4.50 10.58 6.57
N PHE A 97 -5.08 9.48 7.07
CA PHE A 97 -6.13 9.49 8.09
C PHE A 97 -5.66 9.09 9.49
N PHE A 98 -4.63 8.26 9.59
CA PHE A 98 -4.12 7.77 10.86
C PHE A 98 -2.70 8.31 11.12
N LYS A 99 -2.51 8.90 12.30
CA LYS A 99 -1.22 9.47 12.75
C LYS A 99 -0.57 8.62 13.84
N ASN A 100 -1.01 7.38 13.95
CA ASN A 100 -0.53 6.41 14.90
C ASN A 100 0.88 5.90 14.56
N ASP A 101 1.61 5.48 15.57
CA ASP A 101 2.89 4.82 15.38
C ASP A 101 2.72 3.51 14.58
N CYS A 102 3.57 3.37 13.57
CA CYS A 102 3.58 2.20 12.70
C CYS A 102 4.94 1.50 12.74
N ILE A 103 4.91 0.19 12.89
CA ILE A 103 6.04 -0.71 12.67
C ILE A 103 5.76 -1.42 11.35
N THR A 104 6.48 -1.05 10.30
CA THR A 104 6.23 -1.59 8.95
C THR A 104 7.36 -2.50 8.53
N ILE A 105 7.00 -3.71 8.13
CA ILE A 105 7.94 -4.76 7.78
C ILE A 105 7.76 -5.12 6.31
N THR A 106 8.87 -5.09 5.58
CA THR A 106 8.98 -5.61 4.22
C THR A 106 10.20 -6.53 4.09
N GLY A 107 10.34 -7.19 2.98
CA GLY A 107 11.41 -8.12 2.69
C GLY A 107 10.94 -9.14 1.65
N THR A 108 11.82 -10.01 1.20
CA THR A 108 11.41 -11.15 0.35
C THR A 108 10.78 -12.22 1.23
N ASN A 109 11.48 -12.69 2.25
CA ASN A 109 11.06 -13.75 3.15
C ASN A 109 10.91 -13.27 4.60
N GLY A 110 10.15 -14.01 5.41
CA GLY A 110 10.04 -13.79 6.86
C GLY A 110 9.10 -12.69 7.32
N LYS A 111 8.52 -11.89 6.42
CA LYS A 111 7.63 -10.76 6.75
C LYS A 111 6.49 -11.16 7.69
N SER A 112 5.71 -12.15 7.29
CA SER A 112 4.51 -12.57 8.02
C SER A 112 4.84 -13.12 9.40
N THR A 113 5.89 -13.92 9.50
CA THR A 113 6.38 -14.48 10.77
C THR A 113 6.82 -13.37 11.71
N THR A 114 7.65 -12.43 11.23
CA THR A 114 8.14 -11.31 12.04
C THR A 114 6.98 -10.41 12.50
N CYS A 115 6.03 -10.10 11.62
CA CYS A 115 4.85 -9.32 11.98
C CYS A 115 4.01 -10.02 13.06
N GLN A 116 3.81 -11.34 12.96
CA GLN A 116 3.05 -12.10 13.94
C GLN A 116 3.76 -12.20 15.29
N ILE A 117 5.08 -12.40 15.30
CA ILE A 117 5.86 -12.43 16.53
C ILE A 117 5.76 -11.08 17.25
N LEU A 118 6.01 -9.98 16.55
CA LEU A 118 5.90 -8.64 17.12
C LEU A 118 4.48 -8.35 17.64
N TYR A 119 3.45 -8.75 16.88
CA TYR A 119 2.06 -8.60 17.31
C TYR A 119 1.80 -9.33 18.63
N LYS A 120 2.23 -10.60 18.76
CA LYS A 120 2.04 -11.40 19.97
C LYS A 120 2.81 -10.83 21.15
N VAL A 121 4.08 -10.41 20.94
CA VAL A 121 4.92 -9.81 21.98
C VAL A 121 4.31 -8.51 22.50
N LEU A 122 3.91 -7.59 21.63
CA LEU A 122 3.29 -6.33 22.06
C LEU A 122 1.93 -6.55 22.73
N LEU A 123 1.16 -7.51 22.23
CA LEU A 123 -0.13 -7.87 22.83
C LEU A 123 0.04 -8.46 24.25
N SER A 124 1.03 -9.33 24.48
CA SER A 124 1.33 -9.89 25.80
C SER A 124 1.76 -8.82 26.80
N GLN A 125 2.38 -7.75 26.32
CA GLN A 125 2.72 -6.56 27.13
C GLN A 125 1.57 -5.55 27.26
N LYS A 126 0.34 -5.94 26.90
CA LYS A 126 -0.88 -5.14 27.03
C LYS A 126 -0.92 -3.85 26.18
N PHE A 127 -0.11 -3.77 25.12
CA PHE A 127 -0.25 -2.68 24.13
C PHE A 127 -1.51 -2.85 23.29
N ASP A 128 -2.17 -1.74 22.96
CA ASP A 128 -3.24 -1.75 21.94
C ASP A 128 -2.59 -1.81 20.55
N VAL A 129 -2.55 -3.00 19.97
CA VAL A 129 -1.84 -3.28 18.72
C VAL A 129 -2.77 -3.88 17.67
N LYS A 130 -2.56 -3.55 16.41
CA LYS A 130 -3.29 -4.09 15.27
C LYS A 130 -2.35 -4.59 14.18
N LEU A 131 -2.55 -5.83 13.75
CA LEU A 131 -1.82 -6.44 12.64
C LEU A 131 -2.63 -6.28 11.35
N VAL A 132 -2.02 -5.64 10.36
CA VAL A 132 -2.69 -5.23 9.11
C VAL A 132 -1.75 -5.26 7.89
N GLY A 133 -2.31 -5.12 6.72
CA GLY A 133 -1.57 -4.99 5.46
C GLY A 133 -1.73 -6.20 4.55
N ASN A 134 -0.61 -6.73 4.08
CA ASN A 134 -0.59 -7.90 3.19
C ASN A 134 -0.99 -9.19 3.91
N ILE A 135 -0.77 -9.26 5.23
CA ILE A 135 -1.28 -10.29 6.14
C ILE A 135 -2.31 -9.69 7.10
N GLY A 136 -3.16 -10.54 7.67
CA GLY A 136 -4.23 -10.12 8.55
C GLY A 136 -5.36 -9.42 7.79
N ASN A 137 -5.78 -8.27 8.31
CA ASN A 137 -6.84 -7.47 7.69
C ASN A 137 -6.25 -6.42 6.71
N PRO A 138 -6.96 -6.12 5.60
CA PRO A 138 -6.60 -4.98 4.77
C PRO A 138 -6.45 -3.71 5.62
N ILE A 139 -5.41 -2.92 5.34
CA ILE A 139 -5.03 -1.79 6.21
C ILE A 139 -6.16 -0.78 6.46
N LEU A 140 -7.07 -0.60 5.50
CA LEU A 140 -8.21 0.31 5.60
C LEU A 140 -9.47 -0.34 6.17
N SER A 141 -9.43 -1.61 6.60
CA SER A 141 -10.57 -2.29 7.23
C SER A 141 -10.57 -2.21 8.75
N VAL A 142 -9.57 -1.55 9.33
CA VAL A 142 -9.43 -1.43 10.79
C VAL A 142 -10.57 -0.65 11.43
N LYS A 143 -10.97 -1.12 12.61
CA LYS A 143 -11.99 -0.51 13.46
C LYS A 143 -11.43 -0.27 14.85
N ASN A 144 -12.11 0.57 15.63
CA ASN A 144 -11.77 0.83 17.04
C ASN A 144 -10.29 1.22 17.23
N VAL A 145 -9.83 2.19 16.45
CA VAL A 145 -8.48 2.74 16.54
C VAL A 145 -8.46 3.82 17.60
N LYS A 146 -7.62 3.65 18.61
CA LYS A 146 -7.37 4.65 19.67
C LYS A 146 -6.14 5.47 19.33
N LYS A 147 -5.95 6.60 20.01
CA LYS A 147 -4.77 7.47 19.82
C LYS A 147 -3.44 6.75 20.04
N LYS A 148 -3.39 5.79 20.97
CA LYS A 148 -2.19 5.00 21.33
C LYS A 148 -2.12 3.64 20.61
N THR A 149 -3.04 3.32 19.69
CA THR A 149 -2.98 2.06 18.92
C THR A 149 -1.70 2.04 18.10
N ILE A 150 -0.92 0.96 18.20
CA ILE A 150 0.28 0.69 17.39
C ILE A 150 -0.13 -0.19 16.22
N PHE A 151 0.31 0.15 15.02
CA PHE A 151 0.08 -0.68 13.84
C PHE A 151 1.33 -1.48 13.48
N ILE A 152 1.17 -2.81 13.36
CA ILE A 152 2.15 -3.67 12.72
C ILE A 152 1.66 -3.90 11.30
N ILE A 153 2.45 -3.44 10.33
CA ILE A 153 2.07 -3.43 8.91
C ILE A 153 3.00 -4.35 8.14
N GLU A 154 2.45 -5.40 7.55
CA GLU A 154 3.15 -6.12 6.51
C GLU A 154 2.96 -5.40 5.18
N ALA A 155 4.05 -4.85 4.61
CA ALA A 155 4.00 -4.15 3.34
C ALA A 155 4.65 -4.97 2.22
N SER A 156 3.90 -5.23 1.15
CA SER A 156 4.42 -5.83 -0.07
C SER A 156 5.17 -4.79 -0.92
N SER A 157 6.06 -5.27 -1.81
CA SER A 157 6.72 -4.40 -2.79
C SER A 157 5.71 -3.70 -3.72
N TYR A 158 4.57 -4.34 -4.00
CA TYR A 158 3.50 -3.79 -4.83
C TYR A 158 2.79 -2.60 -4.19
N GLN A 159 2.52 -2.67 -2.88
CA GLN A 159 1.95 -1.54 -2.13
C GLN A 159 2.94 -0.39 -2.04
N LEU A 160 4.20 -0.68 -1.74
CA LEU A 160 5.26 0.32 -1.62
C LEU A 160 5.59 0.98 -2.97
N GLU A 161 5.49 0.24 -4.08
CA GLU A 161 5.76 0.78 -5.42
C GLU A 161 4.95 2.03 -5.75
N TYR A 162 3.68 2.08 -5.34
CA TYR A 162 2.77 3.19 -5.61
C TYR A 162 2.56 4.11 -4.41
N SER A 163 3.20 3.82 -3.29
CA SER A 163 3.18 4.69 -2.13
C SER A 163 4.06 5.92 -2.34
N LYS A 164 3.54 7.10 -1.98
CA LYS A 164 4.22 8.39 -2.13
C LYS A 164 4.35 9.17 -0.83
N ILE A 165 3.33 9.08 0.01
CA ILE A 165 3.25 9.89 1.24
C ILE A 165 3.31 9.05 2.51
N PHE A 166 3.18 7.73 2.40
CA PHE A 166 3.25 6.83 3.55
C PHE A 166 4.61 6.91 4.23
N ARG A 167 4.59 7.07 5.54
CA ARG A 167 5.78 7.08 6.40
C ARG A 167 5.53 6.19 7.60
N SER A 168 6.48 5.33 7.89
CA SER A 168 6.46 4.46 9.06
C SER A 168 7.50 4.92 10.06
N LYS A 169 7.12 5.06 11.32
CA LYS A 169 8.08 5.45 12.39
C LYS A 169 9.19 4.42 12.53
N TYR A 170 8.84 3.14 12.47
CA TYR A 170 9.78 2.02 12.50
C TYR A 170 9.66 1.23 11.19
N GLY A 171 10.64 1.32 10.33
CA GLY A 171 10.67 0.62 9.03
C GLY A 171 11.70 -0.50 9.02
N ALA A 172 11.31 -1.73 8.65
CA ALA A 172 12.24 -2.85 8.56
C ALA A 172 12.25 -3.46 7.16
N ILE A 173 13.46 -3.69 6.62
CA ILE A 173 13.70 -4.51 5.44
C ILE A 173 14.49 -5.74 5.88
N LEU A 174 13.83 -6.90 5.98
CA LEU A 174 14.42 -8.12 6.55
C LEU A 174 15.51 -8.71 5.65
N ASN A 175 15.25 -8.79 4.37
CA ASN A 175 16.16 -9.35 3.36
C ASN A 175 15.62 -9.01 1.95
N ILE A 176 16.52 -9.09 0.96
CA ILE A 176 16.14 -8.97 -0.44
C ILE A 176 16.83 -10.07 -1.24
N SER A 177 16.03 -10.90 -1.90
CA SER A 177 16.46 -11.88 -2.91
C SER A 177 15.59 -11.76 -4.15
N PRO A 178 16.02 -12.22 -5.32
CA PRO A 178 15.21 -12.16 -6.55
C PRO A 178 13.83 -12.77 -6.36
N ASP A 179 12.80 -11.95 -6.58
CA ASP A 179 11.39 -12.34 -6.51
C ASP A 179 10.54 -11.32 -7.29
N HIS A 180 9.38 -11.75 -7.77
CA HIS A 180 8.43 -10.88 -8.49
C HIS A 180 9.05 -10.10 -9.67
N ILE A 181 10.05 -10.68 -10.37
CA ILE A 181 10.75 -10.01 -11.48
C ILE A 181 9.82 -9.83 -12.68
N GLU A 182 8.87 -10.73 -12.89
CA GLU A 182 7.84 -10.61 -13.92
C GLU A 182 7.00 -9.34 -13.76
N ARG A 183 6.83 -8.86 -12.51
CA ARG A 183 6.08 -7.65 -12.16
C ARG A 183 6.97 -6.41 -12.17
N HIS A 184 8.11 -6.45 -11.50
CA HIS A 184 9.00 -5.29 -11.36
C HIS A 184 9.95 -5.09 -12.55
N LYS A 185 10.06 -6.08 -13.47
CA LYS A 185 10.91 -6.12 -14.66
C LYS A 185 12.40 -6.29 -14.36
N THR A 186 12.92 -5.73 -13.30
CA THR A 186 14.32 -5.87 -12.88
C THR A 186 14.43 -5.98 -11.36
N LEU A 187 15.48 -6.67 -10.90
CA LEU A 187 15.81 -6.75 -9.48
C LEU A 187 15.99 -5.35 -8.86
N ASN A 188 16.62 -4.44 -9.58
CA ASN A 188 16.83 -3.06 -9.11
C ASN A 188 15.49 -2.33 -8.84
N LYS A 189 14.49 -2.48 -9.71
CA LYS A 189 13.15 -1.89 -9.48
C LYS A 189 12.45 -2.52 -8.27
N TYR A 190 12.61 -3.83 -8.07
CA TYR A 190 12.09 -4.51 -6.88
C TYR A 190 12.75 -4.00 -5.59
N VAL A 191 14.08 -3.87 -5.56
CA VAL A 191 14.83 -3.27 -4.45
C VAL A 191 14.32 -1.85 -4.17
N LYS A 192 14.30 -0.99 -5.19
CA LYS A 192 13.82 0.39 -5.08
C LYS A 192 12.38 0.50 -4.57
N ALA A 193 11.50 -0.41 -4.97
CA ALA A 193 10.13 -0.44 -4.48
C ALA A 193 10.08 -0.66 -2.95
N LYS A 194 10.85 -1.62 -2.41
CA LYS A 194 10.93 -1.85 -0.96
C LYS A 194 11.58 -0.69 -0.22
N PHE A 195 12.61 -0.11 -0.79
CA PHE A 195 13.34 1.01 -0.19
C PHE A 195 12.52 2.30 -0.09
N LYS A 196 11.38 2.43 -0.80
CA LYS A 196 10.46 3.54 -0.57
C LYS A 196 9.97 3.62 0.88
N LEU A 197 9.90 2.48 1.59
CA LEU A 197 9.59 2.45 3.02
C LEU A 197 10.55 3.33 3.82
N LEU A 198 11.85 3.25 3.55
CA LEU A 198 12.88 3.99 4.28
C LEU A 198 13.08 5.40 3.71
N LYS A 199 13.06 5.55 2.38
CA LYS A 199 13.24 6.84 1.70
C LYS A 199 12.20 7.88 2.10
N ASN A 200 11.01 7.46 2.48
CA ASN A 200 9.94 8.35 2.90
C ASN A 200 9.98 8.69 4.41
N GLN A 201 10.86 8.08 5.20
CA GLN A 201 10.94 8.34 6.63
C GLN A 201 11.42 9.77 6.95
N PHE A 202 11.01 10.30 8.11
CA PHE A 202 11.60 11.50 8.68
C PHE A 202 12.93 11.16 9.35
N LYS A 203 13.74 12.18 9.69
CA LYS A 203 15.06 12.00 10.30
C LYS A 203 15.03 11.33 11.68
N ASP A 204 13.93 11.49 12.42
CA ASP A 204 13.68 10.92 13.74
C ASP A 204 13.05 9.52 13.69
N HIS A 205 12.75 9.02 12.48
CA HIS A 205 12.26 7.67 12.30
C HIS A 205 13.41 6.65 12.26
N LEU A 206 13.11 5.42 12.63
CA LEU A 206 14.12 4.35 12.73
C LEU A 206 13.99 3.35 11.59
N ALA A 207 15.12 3.03 10.97
CA ALA A 207 15.25 2.03 9.92
C ALA A 207 16.03 0.81 10.43
N PHE A 208 15.49 -0.37 10.21
CA PHE A 208 16.11 -1.65 10.57
C PHE A 208 16.39 -2.45 9.30
N VAL A 209 17.64 -2.84 9.11
CA VAL A 209 18.06 -3.55 7.91
C VAL A 209 19.08 -4.65 8.24
N LYS A 210 19.11 -5.69 7.43
CA LYS A 210 20.13 -6.73 7.55
C LYS A 210 21.48 -6.19 7.05
N LYS A 211 22.50 -6.18 7.92
CA LYS A 211 23.83 -5.64 7.66
C LYS A 211 24.54 -6.35 6.50
N ASP A 212 24.46 -7.67 6.44
CA ASP A 212 25.23 -8.50 5.50
C ASP A 212 24.46 -8.81 4.20
N ASP A 213 23.36 -8.11 3.91
CA ASP A 213 22.64 -8.23 2.64
C ASP A 213 23.24 -7.25 1.62
N LEU A 214 23.87 -7.79 0.59
CA LEU A 214 24.59 -7.00 -0.42
C LEU A 214 23.68 -6.03 -1.19
N LEU A 215 22.42 -6.43 -1.48
CA LEU A 215 21.47 -5.58 -2.19
C LEU A 215 20.99 -4.44 -1.30
N ILE A 216 20.76 -4.71 -0.01
CA ILE A 216 20.42 -3.69 0.97
C ILE A 216 21.58 -2.73 1.15
N SER A 217 22.78 -3.22 1.38
CA SER A 217 24.00 -2.43 1.60
C SER A 217 24.29 -1.51 0.41
N LYS A 218 24.11 -2.00 -0.83
CA LYS A 218 24.28 -1.21 -2.05
C LYS A 218 23.25 -0.07 -2.13
N GLU A 219 21.98 -0.34 -1.88
CA GLU A 219 20.92 0.67 -1.99
C GLU A 219 20.98 1.69 -0.85
N LEU A 220 21.42 1.31 0.36
CA LEU A 220 21.62 2.22 1.50
C LEU A 220 22.62 3.34 1.18
N LYS A 221 23.71 3.05 0.45
CA LYS A 221 24.69 4.05 0.04
C LYS A 221 24.10 5.14 -0.87
N LEU A 222 22.93 4.88 -1.49
CA LEU A 222 22.22 5.82 -2.36
C LEU A 222 21.17 6.66 -1.63
N ILE A 223 20.90 6.33 -0.35
CA ILE A 223 20.02 7.12 0.52
C ILE A 223 20.93 8.07 1.32
N LYS A 224 21.01 9.30 0.90
CA LYS A 224 21.65 10.40 1.65
C LYS A 224 20.63 11.21 2.40
#